data_a9d2a749a9c639176de7834ce5bef6c7
#
_entry.id   a9d2a749a9c639176de7834ce5bef6c7
#
_cell.length_a   1.000
_cell.length_b   1.000
_cell.length_c   1.000
_cell.angle_alpha   90.00
_cell.angle_beta   90.00
_cell.angle_gamma   90.00
#
_symmetry.space_group_name_H-M   'P 1'
#
loop_
_entity.id
_entity.type
_entity.pdbx_description
1 polymer ?
#
loop_
_entity_poly.entity_id
_entity_poly.type
_entity_poly.pdbx_seq_one_letter_code
_entity_poly.pdbx_strand_id
1 'polypeptide(L)'
;DGTPGYIAACVSAFTNDEADLYNSHVYKFDYNTPNSTLVNWERQNIASAGGKRHFVGEFGFPGYGSARQYGIDTYTRGVQIIRVALNYLNAGACGVSYWSLIDQYYNRNASYSEMQQLGLWKYLKSAYTEDPDVYSKIKEDYEVRPQYYAYSLLTRFVRQGDEVYPLDLGDELIAGSAFLNTEGKWTYVLSNATDKDKMIQLENDKEGANGEYNVYKYMEGRLPEGDNLIESTETVNTQENNLKLK
;
A
#
# COMPACT_ATOMS: atom_id res chain seq x y z
N ASP A 1 7.29 6.25 -16.06
CA ASP A 1 7.30 7.58 -15.44
C ASP A 1 5.88 8.06 -15.16
N GLY A 2 5.57 8.28 -13.89
CA GLY A 2 4.23 8.57 -13.45
C GLY A 2 3.84 10.04 -13.48
N THR A 3 3.83 10.68 -14.64
CA THR A 3 3.28 12.03 -14.73
C THR A 3 2.00 12.03 -15.58
N PRO A 4 0.97 12.82 -15.19
CA PRO A 4 -0.25 12.94 -15.99
C PRO A 4 0.02 13.33 -17.44
N GLY A 5 1.05 14.16 -17.68
CA GLY A 5 1.46 14.56 -19.03
C GLY A 5 1.99 13.40 -19.88
N TYR A 6 2.69 12.45 -19.28
CA TYR A 6 3.15 11.25 -19.99
C TYR A 6 1.97 10.34 -20.38
N ILE A 7 1.03 10.12 -19.47
CA ILE A 7 -0.17 9.33 -19.75
C ILE A 7 -0.99 9.99 -20.88
N ALA A 8 -1.20 11.30 -20.81
CA ALA A 8 -1.89 12.05 -21.86
C ALA A 8 -1.19 11.94 -23.22
N ALA A 9 0.13 11.95 -23.26
CA ALA A 9 0.92 11.75 -24.47
C ALA A 9 0.75 10.33 -25.05
N CYS A 10 0.72 9.30 -24.18
CA CYS A 10 0.45 7.94 -24.61
C CYS A 10 -0.97 7.80 -25.18
N VAL A 11 -1.98 8.36 -24.51
CA VAL A 11 -3.39 8.37 -25.00
C VAL A 11 -3.49 9.06 -26.36
N SER A 12 -2.71 10.12 -26.60
CA SER A 12 -2.71 10.84 -27.87
C SER A 12 -1.94 10.12 -28.98
N ALA A 13 -0.93 9.33 -28.62
CA ALA A 13 -0.06 8.63 -29.56
C ALA A 13 -0.63 7.28 -30.03
N PHE A 14 -1.41 6.62 -29.18
CA PHE A 14 -2.02 5.32 -29.45
C PHE A 14 -3.52 5.48 -29.68
N THR A 15 -4.10 4.62 -30.51
CA THR A 15 -5.56 4.49 -30.50
C THR A 15 -5.96 3.95 -29.13
N ASN A 16 -6.94 4.58 -28.49
CA ASN A 16 -7.33 4.26 -27.11
C ASN A 16 -7.82 2.81 -26.93
N ASP A 17 -8.01 2.08 -28.04
CA ASP A 17 -8.42 0.66 -28.05
C ASP A 17 -7.26 -0.32 -27.87
N GLU A 18 -6.02 0.14 -27.97
CA GLU A 18 -4.81 -0.72 -27.85
C GLU A 18 -4.37 -0.97 -26.39
N ALA A 19 -4.94 -0.23 -25.44
CA ALA A 19 -4.61 -0.38 -24.03
C ALA A 19 -5.88 -0.68 -23.21
N ASP A 20 -5.82 -1.68 -22.33
CA ASP A 20 -6.89 -1.98 -21.37
C ASP A 20 -6.86 -1.07 -20.15
N LEU A 21 -5.66 -0.66 -19.74
CA LEU A 21 -5.41 0.29 -18.65
C LEU A 21 -4.09 1.03 -18.84
N TYR A 22 -3.94 2.13 -18.14
CA TYR A 22 -2.67 2.84 -18.01
C TYR A 22 -2.10 2.66 -16.62
N ASN A 23 -0.78 2.68 -16.50
CA ASN A 23 -0.14 2.61 -15.21
C ASN A 23 0.93 3.71 -15.04
N SER A 24 1.24 4.02 -13.79
CA SER A 24 2.35 4.89 -13.42
C SER A 24 3.14 4.37 -12.23
N HIS A 25 4.38 4.84 -12.10
CA HIS A 25 5.26 4.58 -10.96
C HIS A 25 5.50 5.88 -10.21
N VAL A 26 5.44 5.86 -8.87
CA VAL A 26 5.53 7.06 -8.05
C VAL A 26 6.41 6.88 -6.81
N TYR A 27 7.45 7.73 -6.69
CA TYR A 27 8.42 7.69 -5.59
C TYR A 27 8.74 9.08 -5.02
N LYS A 28 7.94 10.11 -5.38
CA LYS A 28 8.25 11.51 -5.08
C LYS A 28 7.66 12.02 -3.76
N PHE A 29 6.73 11.30 -3.17
CA PHE A 29 6.02 11.73 -1.97
C PHE A 29 6.68 11.19 -0.70
N ASP A 30 6.84 12.04 0.30
CA ASP A 30 7.41 11.68 1.60
C ASP A 30 6.32 11.40 2.67
N TYR A 31 6.75 11.10 3.89
CA TYR A 31 5.86 10.77 5.00
C TYR A 31 4.97 11.94 5.45
N ASN A 32 5.35 13.17 5.16
CA ASN A 32 4.59 14.37 5.53
C ASN A 32 3.68 14.88 4.42
N THR A 33 3.72 14.25 3.25
CA THR A 33 2.87 14.64 2.13
C THR A 33 1.39 14.48 2.51
N PRO A 34 0.57 15.55 2.42
CA PRO A 34 -0.85 15.50 2.74
C PRO A 34 -1.63 14.48 1.90
N ASN A 35 -2.65 13.86 2.48
CA ASN A 35 -3.55 12.93 1.78
C ASN A 35 -4.17 13.58 0.54
N SER A 36 -4.61 14.83 0.65
CA SER A 36 -5.19 15.59 -0.47
C SER A 36 -4.22 15.71 -1.65
N THR A 37 -2.91 15.84 -1.40
CA THR A 37 -1.89 15.88 -2.45
C THR A 37 -1.77 14.54 -3.17
N LEU A 38 -1.76 13.42 -2.42
CA LEU A 38 -1.71 12.07 -2.97
C LEU A 38 -2.95 11.77 -3.84
N VAL A 39 -4.13 12.06 -3.31
CA VAL A 39 -5.42 11.89 -4.01
C VAL A 39 -5.47 12.74 -5.28
N ASN A 40 -5.09 14.01 -5.21
CA ASN A 40 -5.12 14.91 -6.37
C ASN A 40 -4.16 14.48 -7.46
N TRP A 41 -2.97 13.99 -7.10
CA TRP A 41 -2.02 13.48 -8.08
C TRP A 41 -2.60 12.27 -8.84
N GLU A 42 -3.19 11.32 -8.15
CA GLU A 42 -3.77 10.13 -8.78
C GLU A 42 -5.01 10.49 -9.62
N ARG A 43 -5.87 11.39 -9.15
CA ARG A 43 -7.01 11.89 -9.93
C ARG A 43 -6.57 12.54 -11.25
N GLN A 44 -5.44 13.24 -11.27
CA GLN A 44 -4.88 13.80 -12.50
C GLN A 44 -4.41 12.70 -13.47
N ASN A 45 -3.81 11.62 -12.98
CA ASN A 45 -3.44 10.47 -13.80
C ASN A 45 -4.67 9.79 -14.40
N ILE A 46 -5.70 9.55 -13.59
CA ILE A 46 -6.97 8.97 -14.04
C ILE A 46 -7.64 9.87 -15.10
N ALA A 47 -7.70 11.18 -14.87
CA ALA A 47 -8.25 12.14 -15.84
C ALA A 47 -7.48 12.14 -17.17
N SER A 48 -6.17 11.86 -17.12
CA SER A 48 -5.30 11.80 -18.31
C SER A 48 -5.38 10.46 -19.05
N ALA A 49 -6.02 9.44 -18.48
CA ALA A 49 -6.07 8.09 -19.04
C ALA A 49 -7.13 7.89 -20.13
N GLY A 50 -7.76 8.97 -20.62
CA GLY A 50 -8.69 8.91 -21.77
C GLY A 50 -9.92 8.01 -21.55
N GLY A 51 -10.40 7.90 -20.31
CA GLY A 51 -11.53 7.05 -19.93
C GLY A 51 -11.17 5.60 -19.63
N LYS A 52 -9.88 5.21 -19.74
CA LYS A 52 -9.39 3.91 -19.30
C LYS A 52 -9.08 3.91 -17.81
N ARG A 53 -9.02 2.71 -17.22
CA ARG A 53 -8.61 2.53 -15.82
C ARG A 53 -7.14 2.93 -15.64
N HIS A 54 -6.81 3.41 -14.46
CA HIS A 54 -5.43 3.68 -14.06
C HIS A 54 -5.02 2.79 -12.88
N PHE A 55 -3.82 2.25 -12.96
CA PHE A 55 -3.20 1.38 -11.96
C PHE A 55 -1.91 2.01 -11.47
N VAL A 56 -1.68 2.10 -10.17
CA VAL A 56 -0.39 2.50 -9.63
C VAL A 56 0.51 1.28 -9.59
N GLY A 57 1.26 1.07 -10.68
CA GLY A 57 2.06 -0.14 -10.93
C GLY A 57 3.25 -0.28 -10.00
N GLU A 58 3.80 0.84 -9.55
CA GLU A 58 4.79 0.88 -8.49
C GLU A 58 4.59 2.13 -7.63
N PHE A 59 4.66 1.97 -6.32
CA PHE A 59 4.79 3.10 -5.41
C PHE A 59 5.79 2.80 -4.29
N GLY A 60 6.36 3.86 -3.75
CA GLY A 60 7.30 3.84 -2.65
C GLY A 60 7.60 5.26 -2.21
N PHE A 61 8.78 5.49 -1.66
CA PHE A 61 9.18 6.80 -1.13
C PHE A 61 10.47 7.29 -1.78
N PRO A 62 10.80 8.60 -1.66
CA PRO A 62 12.03 9.15 -2.22
C PRO A 62 13.27 8.34 -1.82
N GLY A 63 14.24 8.29 -2.73
CA GLY A 63 15.48 7.54 -2.52
C GLY A 63 15.41 6.08 -2.96
N TYR A 64 14.40 5.70 -3.74
CA TYR A 64 14.25 4.32 -4.24
C TYR A 64 15.49 3.80 -4.98
N GLY A 65 16.29 4.67 -5.59
CA GLY A 65 17.55 4.33 -6.24
C GLY A 65 18.76 4.23 -5.30
N SER A 66 18.58 4.50 -4.00
CA SER A 66 19.65 4.37 -3.00
C SER A 66 19.80 2.91 -2.57
N ALA A 67 21.00 2.52 -2.15
CA ALA A 67 21.24 1.20 -1.59
C ALA A 67 20.33 0.90 -0.37
N ARG A 68 20.00 1.93 0.41
CA ARG A 68 19.05 1.81 1.52
C ARG A 68 18.17 3.04 1.62
N GLN A 69 16.86 2.83 1.58
CA GLN A 69 15.89 3.91 1.78
C GLN A 69 15.78 4.30 3.26
N TYR A 70 15.55 5.59 3.52
CA TYR A 70 15.30 6.10 4.87
C TYR A 70 14.09 5.40 5.48
N GLY A 71 14.26 4.95 6.73
CA GLY A 71 13.19 4.33 7.49
C GLY A 71 12.71 2.96 6.99
N ILE A 72 13.43 2.31 6.07
CA ILE A 72 13.00 1.04 5.45
C ILE A 72 12.74 -0.09 6.47
N ASP A 73 13.45 -0.11 7.59
CA ASP A 73 13.31 -1.14 8.62
C ASP A 73 12.44 -0.67 9.80
N THR A 74 11.69 0.44 9.66
CA THR A 74 10.91 0.98 10.77
C THR A 74 9.45 0.58 10.72
N TYR A 75 8.81 0.53 11.89
CA TYR A 75 7.37 0.39 12.04
C TYR A 75 6.61 1.47 11.24
N THR A 76 7.05 2.72 11.35
CA THR A 76 6.43 3.86 10.65
C THR A 76 6.30 3.65 9.15
N ARG A 77 7.27 2.95 8.54
CA ARG A 77 7.21 2.61 7.10
C ARG A 77 5.95 1.83 6.76
N GLY A 78 5.57 0.85 7.59
CA GLY A 78 4.36 0.06 7.38
C GLY A 78 3.09 0.90 7.44
N VAL A 79 2.99 1.81 8.42
CA VAL A 79 1.88 2.77 8.51
C VAL A 79 1.79 3.62 7.24
N GLN A 80 2.92 4.15 6.79
CA GLN A 80 2.97 5.07 5.64
C GLN A 80 2.63 4.39 4.32
N ILE A 81 3.06 3.15 4.07
CA ILE A 81 2.68 2.46 2.83
C ILE A 81 1.18 2.19 2.77
N ILE A 82 0.54 1.86 3.88
CA ILE A 82 -0.91 1.67 3.92
C ILE A 82 -1.62 3.00 3.68
N ARG A 83 -1.19 4.09 4.34
CA ARG A 83 -1.76 5.42 4.13
C ARG A 83 -1.71 5.84 2.65
N VAL A 84 -0.56 5.66 2.01
CA VAL A 84 -0.37 6.01 0.59
C VAL A 84 -1.24 5.13 -0.32
N ALA A 85 -1.26 3.81 -0.10
CA ALA A 85 -2.08 2.87 -0.87
C ALA A 85 -3.57 3.22 -0.79
N LEU A 86 -4.10 3.50 0.41
CA LEU A 86 -5.49 3.90 0.62
C LEU A 86 -5.83 5.20 -0.14
N ASN A 87 -4.93 6.20 -0.14
CA ASN A 87 -5.16 7.45 -0.85
C ASN A 87 -5.25 7.27 -2.36
N TYR A 88 -4.45 6.39 -2.96
CA TYR A 88 -4.56 6.08 -4.38
C TYR A 88 -5.86 5.33 -4.71
N LEU A 89 -6.24 4.36 -3.88
CA LEU A 89 -7.52 3.65 -4.04
C LEU A 89 -8.71 4.61 -3.85
N ASN A 90 -8.66 5.50 -2.86
CA ASN A 90 -9.67 6.54 -2.63
C ASN A 90 -9.77 7.55 -3.78
N ALA A 91 -8.70 7.77 -4.52
CA ALA A 91 -8.71 8.60 -5.71
C ALA A 91 -9.38 7.94 -6.91
N GLY A 92 -9.53 6.61 -6.90
CA GLY A 92 -10.11 5.81 -7.97
C GLY A 92 -9.12 4.96 -8.77
N ALA A 93 -7.89 4.76 -8.28
CA ALA A 93 -6.98 3.78 -8.86
C ALA A 93 -7.62 2.39 -8.84
N CYS A 94 -7.54 1.65 -9.95
CA CYS A 94 -8.10 0.30 -10.04
C CYS A 94 -7.26 -0.76 -9.32
N GLY A 95 -6.11 -0.36 -8.79
CA GLY A 95 -5.22 -1.17 -7.98
C GLY A 95 -3.90 -0.46 -7.72
N VAL A 96 -3.13 -0.99 -6.76
CA VAL A 96 -1.83 -0.46 -6.34
C VAL A 96 -0.85 -1.59 -6.11
N SER A 97 0.42 -1.39 -6.45
CA SER A 97 1.50 -2.34 -6.20
C SER A 97 2.68 -1.65 -5.52
N TYR A 98 3.06 -2.14 -4.35
CA TYR A 98 4.23 -1.63 -3.64
C TYR A 98 5.52 -2.20 -4.24
N TRP A 99 6.50 -1.37 -4.46
CA TRP A 99 7.83 -1.77 -4.87
C TRP A 99 8.78 -1.81 -3.66
N SER A 100 9.22 -2.99 -3.23
CA SER A 100 9.07 -4.29 -3.86
C SER A 100 8.83 -5.42 -2.83
N LEU A 101 8.63 -6.66 -3.32
CA LEU A 101 8.45 -7.81 -2.43
C LEU A 101 9.73 -8.16 -1.68
N ILE A 102 10.87 -8.19 -2.38
CA ILE A 102 12.18 -8.55 -1.82
C ILE A 102 13.22 -7.47 -2.13
N ASP A 103 14.29 -7.43 -1.33
CA ASP A 103 15.48 -6.67 -1.69
C ASP A 103 16.09 -7.21 -2.98
N GLN A 104 16.57 -6.33 -3.85
CA GLN A 104 16.99 -6.68 -5.20
C GLN A 104 18.36 -6.16 -5.54
N TYR A 105 19.09 -6.96 -6.32
CA TYR A 105 20.35 -6.58 -6.92
C TYR A 105 20.13 -6.12 -8.35
N TYR A 106 20.22 -4.80 -8.59
CA TYR A 106 19.70 -4.23 -9.83
C TYR A 106 20.64 -4.35 -11.04
N ASN A 107 21.93 -4.24 -10.88
CA ASN A 107 22.80 -4.31 -12.06
C ASN A 107 24.27 -4.52 -11.69
N ARG A 108 24.87 -5.56 -12.24
CA ARG A 108 26.28 -5.88 -12.07
C ARG A 108 27.23 -4.90 -12.76
N ASN A 109 26.78 -4.21 -13.80
CA ASN A 109 27.60 -3.40 -14.69
C ASN A 109 27.36 -1.90 -14.58
N ALA A 110 26.40 -1.46 -13.77
CA ALA A 110 26.16 -0.05 -13.51
C ALA A 110 26.87 0.39 -12.23
N SER A 111 26.95 1.69 -12.04
CA SER A 111 27.46 2.32 -10.81
C SER A 111 26.72 1.93 -9.52
N TYR A 112 25.72 1.08 -9.62
CA TYR A 112 24.92 0.51 -8.54
C TYR A 112 25.25 -0.98 -8.40
N SER A 113 26.40 -1.30 -7.86
CA SER A 113 26.79 -2.68 -7.57
C SER A 113 26.26 -3.19 -6.21
N GLU A 114 25.37 -2.45 -5.57
CA GLU A 114 24.89 -2.74 -4.23
C GLU A 114 23.45 -3.26 -4.22
N MET A 115 23.15 -4.10 -3.22
CA MET A 115 21.81 -4.57 -2.94
C MET A 115 20.89 -3.39 -2.61
N GLN A 116 19.83 -3.19 -3.39
CA GLN A 116 18.82 -2.19 -3.09
C GLN A 116 17.84 -2.71 -2.05
N GLN A 117 17.82 -2.05 -0.90
CA GLN A 117 16.98 -2.40 0.24
C GLN A 117 15.63 -1.68 0.13
N LEU A 118 14.70 -2.29 -0.60
CA LEU A 118 13.38 -1.77 -0.92
C LEU A 118 12.25 -2.71 -0.48
N GLY A 119 12.59 -3.99 -0.26
CA GLY A 119 11.63 -5.08 -0.16
C GLY A 119 10.84 -5.11 1.14
N LEU A 120 9.69 -5.78 1.09
CA LEU A 120 8.99 -6.27 2.29
C LEU A 120 9.82 -7.35 2.99
N TRP A 121 10.63 -8.07 2.23
CA TRP A 121 11.60 -9.05 2.72
C TRP A 121 13.02 -8.50 2.55
N LYS A 122 13.73 -8.44 3.65
CA LYS A 122 15.11 -7.96 3.76
C LYS A 122 16.08 -9.10 3.49
N TYR A 123 17.04 -8.85 2.61
CA TYR A 123 18.14 -9.77 2.36
C TYR A 123 19.16 -9.72 3.49
N LEU A 124 19.54 -10.87 4.02
CA LEU A 124 20.41 -10.97 5.21
C LEU A 124 21.89 -11.08 4.89
N LYS A 125 22.25 -11.48 3.66
CA LYS A 125 23.64 -11.65 3.27
C LYS A 125 24.24 -10.31 2.85
N SER A 126 25.50 -10.08 3.26
CA SER A 126 26.21 -8.83 3.00
C SER A 126 26.80 -8.74 1.59
N ALA A 127 26.88 -9.85 0.86
CA ALA A 127 27.40 -9.91 -0.50
C ALA A 127 26.52 -10.73 -1.41
N TYR A 128 26.31 -10.22 -2.62
CA TYR A 128 25.68 -10.97 -3.68
C TYR A 128 26.59 -12.15 -4.06
N THR A 129 26.01 -13.35 -4.11
CA THR A 129 26.67 -14.52 -4.65
C THR A 129 25.99 -14.93 -5.95
N GLU A 130 26.77 -15.36 -6.94
CA GLU A 130 26.25 -15.83 -8.21
C GLU A 130 25.71 -17.26 -8.14
N ASP A 131 25.76 -17.87 -6.95
CA ASP A 131 25.28 -19.24 -6.74
C ASP A 131 23.74 -19.27 -6.90
N PRO A 132 23.22 -19.93 -7.95
CA PRO A 132 21.78 -20.04 -8.16
C PRO A 132 21.04 -20.74 -7.03
N ASP A 133 21.72 -21.55 -6.21
CA ASP A 133 21.14 -22.20 -5.04
C ASP A 133 20.78 -21.20 -3.93
N VAL A 134 21.37 -20.01 -3.94
CA VAL A 134 21.02 -18.92 -3.01
C VAL A 134 19.58 -18.45 -3.23
N TYR A 135 19.11 -18.44 -4.45
CA TYR A 135 17.74 -18.02 -4.76
C TYR A 135 16.67 -19.04 -4.37
N SER A 136 17.05 -20.29 -4.12
CA SER A 136 16.11 -21.34 -3.73
C SER A 136 15.77 -21.33 -2.25
N LYS A 137 16.48 -20.55 -1.43
CA LYS A 137 16.40 -20.55 0.03
C LYS A 137 15.88 -19.22 0.61
N ILE A 138 14.80 -18.69 0.04
CA ILE A 138 14.23 -17.40 0.48
C ILE A 138 14.05 -17.33 2.00
N LYS A 139 13.55 -18.38 2.64
CA LYS A 139 13.33 -18.40 4.09
C LYS A 139 14.60 -18.35 4.93
N GLU A 140 15.73 -18.80 4.40
CA GLU A 140 17.02 -18.81 5.11
C GLU A 140 17.81 -17.52 4.87
N ASP A 141 17.62 -16.88 3.71
CA ASP A 141 18.40 -15.73 3.27
C ASP A 141 17.68 -14.40 3.44
N TYR A 142 16.42 -14.42 3.80
CA TYR A 142 15.58 -13.25 3.98
C TYR A 142 14.83 -13.26 5.31
N GLU A 143 14.57 -12.08 5.83
CA GLU A 143 13.65 -11.86 6.95
C GLU A 143 12.58 -10.83 6.57
N VAL A 144 11.41 -10.90 7.18
CA VAL A 144 10.35 -9.91 6.95
C VAL A 144 10.67 -8.60 7.65
N ARG A 145 10.37 -7.49 6.98
CA ARG A 145 10.39 -6.17 7.60
C ARG A 145 9.06 -5.85 8.26
N PRO A 146 9.01 -4.88 9.19
CA PRO A 146 7.76 -4.44 9.81
C PRO A 146 6.65 -4.14 8.80
N GLN A 147 6.97 -3.50 7.69
CA GLN A 147 6.01 -3.18 6.64
C GLN A 147 5.36 -4.39 5.95
N TYR A 148 5.97 -5.56 5.98
CA TYR A 148 5.35 -6.80 5.50
C TYR A 148 4.03 -7.06 6.22
N TYR A 149 4.02 -6.93 7.53
CA TYR A 149 2.82 -7.20 8.32
C TYR A 149 1.69 -6.20 8.04
N ALA A 150 2.02 -4.90 7.88
CA ALA A 150 1.04 -3.89 7.51
C ALA A 150 0.45 -4.17 6.12
N TYR A 151 1.31 -4.42 5.13
CA TYR A 151 0.87 -4.66 3.75
C TYR A 151 0.13 -5.99 3.60
N SER A 152 0.50 -7.01 4.37
CA SER A 152 -0.20 -8.30 4.39
C SER A 152 -1.65 -8.17 4.89
N LEU A 153 -1.93 -7.27 5.84
CA LEU A 153 -3.30 -6.98 6.25
C LEU A 153 -4.13 -6.42 5.09
N LEU A 154 -3.61 -5.43 4.36
CA LEU A 154 -4.31 -4.90 3.20
C LEU A 154 -4.57 -5.99 2.15
N THR A 155 -3.53 -6.71 1.75
CA THR A 155 -3.64 -7.72 0.69
C THR A 155 -4.40 -8.98 1.11
N ARG A 156 -4.56 -9.24 2.40
CA ARG A 156 -5.35 -10.35 2.94
C ARG A 156 -6.86 -10.10 2.82
N PHE A 157 -7.31 -8.88 3.01
CA PHE A 157 -8.73 -8.56 3.15
C PHE A 157 -9.30 -7.73 2.00
N VAL A 158 -8.46 -7.09 1.19
CA VAL A 158 -8.87 -6.33 0.00
C VAL A 158 -8.53 -7.13 -1.25
N ARG A 159 -9.51 -7.36 -2.10
CA ARG A 159 -9.41 -8.24 -3.27
C ARG A 159 -9.85 -7.54 -4.55
N GLN A 160 -9.50 -8.14 -5.66
CA GLN A 160 -10.04 -7.75 -6.96
C GLN A 160 -11.56 -7.90 -6.97
N GLY A 161 -12.25 -6.86 -7.39
CA GLY A 161 -13.71 -6.82 -7.44
C GLY A 161 -14.36 -6.16 -6.23
N ASP A 162 -13.59 -5.81 -5.19
CA ASP A 162 -14.12 -5.04 -4.07
C ASP A 162 -14.42 -3.60 -4.51
N GLU A 163 -15.55 -3.07 -4.08
CA GLU A 163 -15.90 -1.66 -4.24
C GLU A 163 -15.22 -0.83 -3.15
N VAL A 164 -14.66 0.33 -3.53
CA VAL A 164 -13.91 1.21 -2.62
C VAL A 164 -14.77 2.41 -2.24
N TYR A 165 -14.93 2.62 -0.94
CA TYR A 165 -15.62 3.77 -0.36
C TYR A 165 -14.64 4.59 0.48
N PRO A 166 -14.25 5.80 0.02
CA PRO A 166 -13.36 6.69 0.76
C PRO A 166 -13.98 7.11 2.10
N LEU A 167 -13.18 7.13 3.16
CA LEU A 167 -13.57 7.67 4.45
C LEU A 167 -12.95 9.07 4.64
N ASP A 168 -13.77 10.06 4.97
CA ASP A 168 -13.29 11.37 5.39
C ASP A 168 -13.03 11.35 6.90
N LEU A 169 -11.78 11.39 7.28
CA LEU A 169 -11.35 11.32 8.69
C LEU A 169 -10.89 12.68 9.24
N GLY A 170 -11.03 13.75 8.43
CA GLY A 170 -10.76 15.13 8.85
C GLY A 170 -9.30 15.42 9.19
N ASP A 171 -8.34 14.57 8.77
CA ASP A 171 -6.91 14.74 9.04
C ASP A 171 -6.09 14.31 7.81
N GLU A 172 -5.15 15.16 7.41
CA GLU A 172 -4.32 14.95 6.21
C GLU A 172 -3.26 13.83 6.35
N LEU A 173 -3.09 13.28 7.55
CA LEU A 173 -2.17 12.18 7.83
C LEU A 173 -2.89 10.91 8.33
N ILE A 174 -4.23 10.91 8.34
CA ILE A 174 -5.03 9.73 8.64
C ILE A 174 -5.79 9.34 7.38
N ALA A 175 -5.58 8.13 6.90
CA ALA A 175 -6.29 7.62 5.74
C ALA A 175 -7.19 6.45 6.13
N GLY A 176 -8.33 6.35 5.46
CA GLY A 176 -9.26 5.25 5.64
C GLY A 176 -10.04 4.95 4.38
N SER A 177 -10.42 3.70 4.24
CA SER A 177 -11.31 3.22 3.18
C SER A 177 -12.18 2.09 3.72
N ALA A 178 -13.42 2.05 3.29
CA ALA A 178 -14.26 0.89 3.42
C ALA A 178 -14.30 0.14 2.08
N PHE A 179 -14.30 -1.17 2.15
CA PHE A 179 -14.34 -2.06 1.00
C PHE A 179 -15.55 -2.98 1.14
N LEU A 180 -16.34 -3.06 0.07
CA LEU A 180 -17.47 -3.98 -0.03
C LEU A 180 -17.11 -5.06 -1.05
N ASN A 181 -17.02 -6.30 -0.60
CA ASN A 181 -16.72 -7.40 -1.49
C ASN A 181 -17.98 -7.92 -2.23
N THR A 182 -17.78 -8.78 -3.20
CA THR A 182 -18.87 -9.36 -4.02
C THR A 182 -19.85 -10.24 -3.23
N GLU A 183 -19.51 -10.63 -1.99
CA GLU A 183 -20.38 -11.38 -1.08
C GLU A 183 -21.18 -10.46 -0.13
N GLY A 184 -21.05 -9.14 -0.27
CA GLY A 184 -21.71 -8.16 0.61
C GLY A 184 -21.04 -7.96 1.97
N LYS A 185 -19.78 -8.39 2.13
CA LYS A 185 -19.02 -8.22 3.38
C LYS A 185 -18.19 -6.95 3.34
N TRP A 186 -18.17 -6.24 4.47
CA TRP A 186 -17.42 -5.01 4.64
C TRP A 186 -16.06 -5.24 5.31
N THR A 187 -15.06 -4.55 4.80
CA THR A 187 -13.72 -4.43 5.40
C THR A 187 -13.38 -2.95 5.56
N TYR A 188 -13.00 -2.53 6.75
CA TYR A 188 -12.52 -1.17 7.02
C TYR A 188 -11.01 -1.21 7.22
N VAL A 189 -10.28 -0.40 6.47
CA VAL A 189 -8.83 -0.26 6.60
C VAL A 189 -8.51 1.18 6.97
N LEU A 190 -7.79 1.36 8.07
CA LEU A 190 -7.44 2.66 8.63
C LEU A 190 -5.94 2.74 8.88
N SER A 191 -5.35 3.88 8.60
CA SER A 191 -3.94 4.17 8.85
C SER A 191 -3.79 5.53 9.50
N ASN A 192 -3.28 5.56 10.72
CA ASN A 192 -2.97 6.78 11.47
C ASN A 192 -1.45 7.02 11.42
N ALA A 193 -1.02 7.97 10.62
CA ALA A 193 0.38 8.38 10.50
C ALA A 193 0.72 9.64 11.33
N THR A 194 -0.16 10.03 12.25
CA THR A 194 0.12 11.07 13.23
C THR A 194 0.90 10.52 14.42
N ASP A 195 1.45 11.40 15.23
CA ASP A 195 2.14 11.08 16.50
C ASP A 195 1.18 10.94 17.71
N LYS A 196 -0.13 10.89 17.46
CA LYS A 196 -1.16 10.89 18.50
C LYS A 196 -2.16 9.77 18.31
N ASP A 197 -2.62 9.21 19.40
CA ASP A 197 -3.79 8.34 19.38
C ASP A 197 -5.03 9.13 18.95
N LYS A 198 -5.82 8.54 18.09
CA LYS A 198 -7.07 9.11 17.57
C LYS A 198 -8.22 8.17 17.83
N MET A 199 -9.32 8.71 18.32
CA MET A 199 -10.57 8.00 18.35
C MET A 199 -11.32 8.28 17.04
N ILE A 200 -11.66 7.22 16.33
CA ILE A 200 -12.43 7.29 15.08
C ILE A 200 -13.77 6.61 15.31
N GLN A 201 -14.82 7.28 14.94
CA GLN A 201 -16.16 6.70 14.87
C GLN A 201 -16.50 6.52 13.39
N LEU A 202 -16.76 5.28 12.99
CA LEU A 202 -17.21 4.95 11.65
C LEU A 202 -18.75 4.86 11.65
N GLU A 203 -19.36 5.53 10.68
CA GLU A 203 -20.77 5.43 10.40
C GLU A 203 -20.94 4.85 8.99
N ASN A 204 -21.80 3.85 8.85
CA ASN A 204 -22.10 3.25 7.57
C ASN A 204 -23.60 2.91 7.52
N ASP A 205 -24.31 3.61 6.67
CA ASP A 205 -25.75 3.45 6.45
C ASP A 205 -26.10 2.41 5.38
N LYS A 206 -25.10 1.75 4.80
CA LYS A 206 -25.30 0.75 3.77
C LYS A 206 -25.79 -0.57 4.35
N GLU A 207 -26.55 -1.28 3.54
CA GLU A 207 -27.02 -2.63 3.87
C GLU A 207 -25.84 -3.57 4.16
N GLY A 208 -25.97 -4.41 5.19
CA GLY A 208 -24.93 -5.36 5.58
C GLY A 208 -23.75 -4.77 6.34
N ALA A 209 -23.75 -3.45 6.60
CA ALA A 209 -22.67 -2.81 7.37
C ALA A 209 -22.73 -3.10 8.87
N ASN A 210 -23.90 -3.53 9.37
CA ASN A 210 -24.06 -3.95 10.77
C ASN A 210 -23.67 -5.39 10.95
N GLY A 211 -22.94 -5.70 12.01
CA GLY A 211 -22.55 -7.07 12.29
C GLY A 211 -21.35 -7.19 13.22
N GLU A 212 -20.76 -8.36 13.19
CA GLU A 212 -19.59 -8.70 13.95
C GLU A 212 -18.34 -8.50 13.07
N TYR A 213 -17.36 -7.76 13.60
CA TYR A 213 -16.10 -7.47 12.93
C TYR A 213 -14.92 -7.99 13.74
N ASN A 214 -14.03 -8.73 13.11
CA ASN A 214 -12.73 -9.05 13.66
C ASN A 214 -11.77 -7.87 13.47
N VAL A 215 -11.08 -7.48 14.53
CA VAL A 215 -10.14 -6.35 14.51
C VAL A 215 -8.70 -6.86 14.47
N TYR A 216 -7.95 -6.41 13.49
CA TYR A 216 -6.53 -6.71 13.30
C TYR A 216 -5.73 -5.43 13.47
N LYS A 217 -4.67 -5.46 14.27
CA LYS A 217 -3.90 -4.27 14.61
C LYS A 217 -2.42 -4.43 14.27
N TYR A 218 -1.94 -3.63 13.34
CA TYR A 218 -0.52 -3.43 13.15
C TYR A 218 -0.03 -2.44 14.21
N MET A 219 0.77 -2.91 15.17
CA MET A 219 1.19 -2.11 16.34
C MET A 219 2.68 -2.27 16.59
N GLU A 220 3.34 -1.15 16.94
CA GLU A 220 4.76 -1.17 17.33
C GLU A 220 4.99 -2.06 18.55
N GLY A 221 6.04 -2.86 18.49
CA GLY A 221 6.39 -3.80 19.57
C GLY A 221 5.46 -5.01 19.73
N ARG A 222 4.48 -5.20 18.81
CA ARG A 222 3.54 -6.33 18.84
C ARG A 222 3.43 -7.01 17.48
N LEU A 223 4.50 -7.02 16.71
CA LEU A 223 4.55 -7.73 15.44
C LEU A 223 4.78 -9.23 15.68
N PRO A 224 4.22 -10.10 14.83
CA PRO A 224 4.48 -11.52 14.89
C PRO A 224 5.97 -11.84 14.65
N GLU A 225 6.37 -13.05 15.00
CA GLU A 225 7.70 -13.57 14.68
C GLU A 225 7.72 -14.17 13.26
N GLY A 226 8.80 -13.96 12.54
CA GLY A 226 9.02 -14.52 11.21
C GLY A 226 7.96 -14.07 10.20
N ASP A 227 7.48 -14.97 9.37
CA ASP A 227 6.48 -14.71 8.33
C ASP A 227 5.03 -15.00 8.78
N ASN A 228 4.80 -15.12 10.09
CA ASN A 228 3.46 -15.31 10.63
C ASN A 228 2.58 -14.08 10.38
N LEU A 229 1.28 -14.30 10.26
CA LEU A 229 0.32 -13.21 10.02
C LEU A 229 -0.15 -12.60 11.35
N ILE A 230 -0.52 -11.33 11.32
CA ILE A 230 -1.23 -10.69 12.44
C ILE A 230 -2.57 -11.40 12.63
N GLU A 231 -2.82 -11.87 13.85
CA GLU A 231 -4.10 -12.46 14.25
C GLU A 231 -5.07 -11.40 14.75
N SER A 232 -6.37 -11.74 14.77
CA SER A 232 -7.40 -10.87 15.34
C SER A 232 -7.13 -10.62 16.82
N THR A 233 -7.18 -9.36 17.23
CA THR A 233 -6.97 -8.95 18.62
C THR A 233 -8.25 -8.91 19.43
N GLU A 234 -9.38 -8.71 18.76
CA GLU A 234 -10.71 -8.61 19.37
C GLU A 234 -11.78 -8.75 18.30
N THR A 235 -13.00 -9.00 18.75
CA THR A 235 -14.20 -8.95 17.93
C THR A 235 -15.10 -7.84 18.46
N VAL A 236 -15.63 -7.00 17.56
CA VAL A 236 -16.56 -5.91 17.89
C VAL A 236 -17.88 -6.13 17.17
N ASN A 237 -18.99 -5.89 17.87
CA ASN A 237 -20.32 -5.96 17.29
C ASN A 237 -20.88 -4.55 17.13
N THR A 238 -21.26 -4.19 15.90
CA THR A 238 -21.84 -2.90 15.58
C THR A 238 -23.35 -3.02 15.51
N GLN A 239 -24.04 -2.86 16.65
CA GLN A 239 -25.51 -2.99 16.70
C GLN A 239 -26.25 -1.78 16.12
N GLU A 240 -25.59 -0.64 15.95
CA GLU A 240 -26.21 0.60 15.51
C GLU A 240 -25.33 1.41 14.53
N ASN A 241 -24.82 0.81 13.47
CA ASN A 241 -24.01 1.51 12.44
C ASN A 241 -22.77 2.29 12.96
N ASN A 242 -22.35 2.09 14.19
CA ASN A 242 -21.23 2.82 14.80
C ASN A 242 -20.10 1.88 15.19
N LEU A 243 -19.02 1.88 14.43
CA LEU A 243 -17.76 1.21 14.81
C LEU A 243 -16.85 2.23 15.49
N LYS A 244 -16.51 2.01 16.77
CA LYS A 244 -15.52 2.86 17.48
C LYS A 244 -14.18 2.16 17.49
N LEU A 245 -13.20 2.76 16.83
CA LEU A 245 -11.79 2.33 16.84
C LEU A 245 -10.98 3.30 17.70
N LYS A 246 -10.11 2.77 18.55
CA LYS A 246 -9.17 3.56 19.33
C LYS A 246 -7.82 3.52 18.67
#